data_1bab73310e2567208546c1890f619496
#
_entry.id   1bab73310e2567208546c1890f619496
#
_cell.length_a   1.000
_cell.length_b   1.000
_cell.length_c   1.000
_cell.angle_alpha   90.00
_cell.angle_beta   90.00
_cell.angle_gamma   90.00
#
_symmetry.space_group_name_H-M   'P 1'
#
loop_
_entity.id
_entity.type
_entity.pdbx_description
1 polymer ?
#
loop_
_entity_poly.entity_id
_entity_poly.type
_entity_poly.pdbx_seq_one_letter_code
_entity_poly.pdbx_strand_id
1 'polypeptide(L)'
;MSTNRSKSRKKTPWDDLSDITVIQEYLQMHYVARYEQRHPKIKDSGEAELINSFQPNKCPFCETTDFIKIGFDANGIRRYKCKCGKTFKPTTGTIFDSRRIPICEWIEYCLNIFRYVSLNADSWNNRNAMSTSKYWLEKLFLTLENSQNALVLSDTVWLDETYYSLMMRDRQVDEKGNYLRGLSRNQICIGVATDKKHTVCFVEGFGKPSQKSSYETFKSHIAEGSTLIHDKEKTHKKLVEKLNLKSVSYSSSELKGLADSENPLNPVNRIHCLLKMFLNAHSGFNRDDLQNYLNLYSFVINPPYDHLEKVEEIIKMVFENPKSLKYREQFGLNT
;
A
#
# COMPACT_ATOMS: atom_id res chain seq x y z
N MET A 1 -24.69 -12.31 28.88
CA MET A 1 -23.30 -12.42 29.37
C MET A 1 -22.38 -12.17 28.20
N SER A 2 -21.82 -10.98 28.09
CA SER A 2 -20.87 -10.58 27.04
C SER A 2 -19.51 -11.20 27.37
N THR A 3 -19.13 -12.23 26.64
CA THR A 3 -17.77 -12.76 26.73
C THR A 3 -16.82 -11.74 26.13
N ASN A 4 -16.14 -10.96 26.97
CA ASN A 4 -14.98 -10.18 26.64
C ASN A 4 -13.88 -11.13 26.12
N ARG A 5 -13.94 -11.46 24.82
CA ARG A 5 -12.75 -11.98 24.13
C ARG A 5 -11.82 -10.78 23.92
N SER A 6 -11.01 -10.48 24.95
CA SER A 6 -9.78 -9.73 24.73
C SER A 6 -9.05 -10.45 23.60
N LYS A 7 -8.76 -9.75 22.51
CA LYS A 7 -7.88 -10.33 21.49
C LYS A 7 -6.59 -10.69 22.19
N SER A 8 -6.32 -11.99 22.34
CA SER A 8 -5.04 -12.45 22.80
C SER A 8 -4.00 -12.03 21.75
N ARG A 9 -3.18 -11.03 22.04
CA ARG A 9 -1.91 -10.85 21.35
C ARG A 9 -1.21 -12.19 21.35
N LYS A 10 -0.45 -12.50 20.27
CA LYS A 10 0.37 -13.71 20.27
C LYS A 10 1.20 -13.71 21.55
N LYS A 11 0.99 -14.71 22.38
CA LYS A 11 1.86 -14.94 23.53
C LYS A 11 3.27 -15.19 23.03
N THR A 12 4.23 -14.56 23.65
CA THR A 12 5.64 -14.88 23.46
C THR A 12 6.05 -15.95 24.47
N PRO A 13 7.18 -16.66 24.25
CA PRO A 13 7.73 -17.58 25.24
C PRO A 13 8.00 -16.94 26.62
N TRP A 14 8.00 -15.61 26.68
CA TRP A 14 8.30 -14.78 27.85
C TRP A 14 7.06 -14.41 28.69
N ASP A 15 5.85 -14.71 28.21
CA ASP A 15 4.62 -14.27 28.89
C ASP A 15 4.20 -15.19 30.06
N ASP A 16 4.76 -16.39 30.15
CA ASP A 16 4.36 -17.43 31.13
C ASP A 16 5.57 -18.07 31.84
N LEU A 17 6.62 -17.32 32.15
CA LEU A 17 7.83 -17.88 32.81
C LEU A 17 7.72 -17.84 34.34
N SER A 18 7.75 -19.01 34.97
CA SER A 18 7.90 -19.17 36.43
C SER A 18 9.35 -18.99 36.87
N ASP A 19 10.31 -19.43 36.05
CA ASP A 19 11.75 -19.33 36.33
C ASP A 19 12.44 -18.64 35.14
N ILE A 20 12.75 -17.36 35.31
CA ILE A 20 13.41 -16.55 34.28
C ILE A 20 14.92 -16.47 34.56
N THR A 21 15.70 -16.57 33.48
CA THR A 21 17.13 -16.28 33.52
C THR A 21 17.39 -14.77 33.57
N VAL A 22 18.58 -14.36 34.04
CA VAL A 22 18.99 -12.94 34.01
C VAL A 22 18.89 -12.31 32.59
N ILE A 23 19.17 -13.08 31.57
CA ILE A 23 19.03 -12.63 30.17
C ILE A 23 17.56 -12.40 29.85
N GLN A 24 16.69 -13.30 30.20
CA GLN A 24 15.25 -13.18 29.96
C GLN A 24 14.65 -12.01 30.73
N GLU A 25 15.04 -11.80 31.97
CA GLU A 25 14.63 -10.64 32.77
C GLU A 25 15.05 -9.33 32.13
N TYR A 26 16.31 -9.26 31.68
CA TYR A 26 16.80 -8.07 30.94
C TYR A 26 16.00 -7.80 29.65
N LEU A 27 15.73 -8.84 28.86
CA LEU A 27 14.92 -8.72 27.64
C LEU A 27 13.48 -8.31 27.94
N GLN A 28 12.88 -8.89 28.98
CA GLN A 28 11.54 -8.50 29.44
C GLN A 28 11.48 -7.02 29.81
N MET A 29 12.45 -6.56 30.60
CA MET A 29 12.52 -5.17 31.06
C MET A 29 12.76 -4.17 29.92
N HIS A 30 13.61 -4.52 28.97
CA HIS A 30 14.04 -3.58 27.92
C HIS A 30 13.33 -3.72 26.58
N TYR A 31 12.64 -4.80 26.33
CA TYR A 31 11.90 -5.03 25.10
C TYR A 31 10.39 -5.11 25.31
N VAL A 32 9.93 -6.04 26.14
CA VAL A 32 8.50 -6.29 26.35
C VAL A 32 7.81 -5.09 27.01
N ALA A 33 8.39 -4.57 28.09
CA ALA A 33 7.85 -3.39 28.77
C ALA A 33 7.81 -2.15 27.86
N ARG A 34 8.84 -1.95 27.03
CA ARG A 34 8.85 -0.87 26.05
C ARG A 34 7.81 -1.05 24.94
N TYR A 35 7.53 -2.30 24.56
CA TYR A 35 6.44 -2.59 23.63
C TYR A 35 5.09 -2.14 24.20
N GLU A 36 4.76 -2.56 25.42
CA GLU A 36 3.52 -2.16 26.10
C GLU A 36 3.40 -0.62 26.25
N GLN A 37 4.50 0.05 26.53
CA GLN A 37 4.54 1.51 26.62
C GLN A 37 4.27 2.20 25.28
N ARG A 38 4.77 1.63 24.17
CA ARG A 38 4.53 2.16 22.83
C ARG A 38 3.11 1.87 22.29
N HIS A 39 2.46 0.84 22.82
CA HIS A 39 1.15 0.37 22.35
C HIS A 39 0.11 0.45 23.49
N PRO A 40 -0.23 1.64 23.97
CA PRO A 40 -1.20 1.81 25.05
C PRO A 40 -2.59 1.35 24.64
N LYS A 41 -3.48 1.13 25.60
CA LYS A 41 -4.90 0.86 25.36
C LYS A 41 -5.55 2.08 24.71
N ILE A 42 -6.63 1.86 23.92
CA ILE A 42 -7.34 2.93 23.18
C ILE A 42 -7.69 4.13 24.09
N LYS A 43 -8.28 3.86 25.26
CA LYS A 43 -8.68 4.91 26.22
C LYS A 43 -7.50 5.68 26.85
N ASP A 44 -6.31 5.11 26.82
CA ASP A 44 -5.11 5.68 27.43
C ASP A 44 -4.14 6.26 26.37
N SER A 45 -4.53 6.25 25.09
CA SER A 45 -3.65 6.53 23.94
C SER A 45 -3.61 7.99 23.47
N GLY A 46 -4.43 8.86 24.00
CA GLY A 46 -4.65 10.20 23.42
C GLY A 46 -5.35 10.22 22.06
N GLU A 47 -5.77 9.05 21.56
CA GLU A 47 -6.33 8.82 20.23
C GLU A 47 -7.63 9.59 20.00
N ALA A 48 -8.39 9.84 21.08
CA ALA A 48 -9.61 10.62 21.01
C ALA A 48 -9.36 12.07 20.55
N GLU A 49 -8.26 12.68 20.97
CA GLU A 49 -7.85 14.03 20.55
C GLU A 49 -7.55 14.05 19.05
N LEU A 50 -6.73 13.09 18.57
CA LEU A 50 -6.44 12.92 17.15
C LEU A 50 -7.73 12.79 16.33
N ILE A 51 -8.65 11.89 16.73
CA ILE A 51 -9.88 11.65 15.97
C ILE A 51 -10.79 12.87 16.00
N ASN A 52 -10.89 13.55 17.14
CA ASN A 52 -11.75 14.72 17.31
C ASN A 52 -11.22 15.96 16.55
N SER A 53 -9.96 15.99 16.13
CA SER A 53 -9.43 17.02 15.25
C SER A 53 -10.04 16.97 13.85
N PHE A 54 -10.48 15.78 13.40
CA PHE A 54 -11.18 15.59 12.13
C PHE A 54 -12.69 15.77 12.31
N GLN A 55 -13.21 16.92 11.88
CA GLN A 55 -14.64 17.18 11.96
C GLN A 55 -15.33 16.71 10.68
N PRO A 56 -16.39 15.87 10.79
CA PRO A 56 -17.14 15.44 9.61
C PRO A 56 -17.84 16.62 8.94
N ASN A 57 -17.78 16.70 7.61
CA ASN A 57 -18.45 17.71 6.81
C ASN A 57 -19.89 17.32 6.47
N LYS A 58 -20.19 16.02 6.44
CA LYS A 58 -21.49 15.45 6.08
C LYS A 58 -21.77 14.18 6.87
N CYS A 59 -23.04 13.84 6.96
CA CYS A 59 -23.47 12.58 7.56
C CYS A 59 -23.06 11.40 6.66
N PRO A 60 -22.37 10.35 7.16
CA PRO A 60 -21.94 9.22 6.34
C PRO A 60 -23.08 8.32 5.85
N PHE A 61 -24.33 8.55 6.30
CA PHE A 61 -25.48 7.71 5.93
C PHE A 61 -26.42 8.37 4.91
N CYS A 62 -26.55 9.70 4.93
CA CYS A 62 -27.49 10.42 4.07
C CYS A 62 -26.88 11.68 3.44
N GLU A 63 -25.58 11.89 3.62
CA GLU A 63 -24.77 12.98 3.06
C GLU A 63 -25.21 14.42 3.39
N THR A 64 -26.24 14.59 4.23
CA THR A 64 -26.66 15.92 4.69
C THR A 64 -25.61 16.54 5.61
N THR A 65 -25.54 17.87 5.61
CA THR A 65 -24.74 18.66 6.56
C THR A 65 -25.47 18.96 7.85
N ASP A 66 -26.75 18.54 7.97
CA ASP A 66 -27.66 18.87 9.05
C ASP A 66 -27.58 17.83 10.18
N PHE A 67 -26.61 18.01 11.06
CA PHE A 67 -26.38 17.18 12.23
C PHE A 67 -25.85 18.01 13.40
N ILE A 68 -26.00 17.50 14.61
CA ILE A 68 -25.63 18.17 15.86
C ILE A 68 -24.63 17.30 16.66
N LYS A 69 -23.84 17.95 17.50
CA LYS A 69 -22.94 17.28 18.47
C LYS A 69 -23.79 16.84 19.69
N ILE A 70 -23.63 15.54 20.09
CA ILE A 70 -24.42 14.95 21.20
C ILE A 70 -23.57 14.40 22.34
N GLY A 71 -22.36 14.96 22.55
CA GLY A 71 -21.43 14.50 23.58
C GLY A 71 -20.34 13.59 23.06
N PHE A 72 -19.83 12.69 23.91
CA PHE A 72 -18.70 11.81 23.64
C PHE A 72 -19.08 10.35 23.92
N ASP A 73 -18.31 9.42 23.39
CA ASP A 73 -18.38 8.01 23.78
C ASP A 73 -17.48 7.72 25.00
N ALA A 74 -17.45 6.44 25.43
CA ALA A 74 -16.67 6.01 26.58
C ALA A 74 -15.14 6.17 26.40
N ASN A 75 -14.67 6.37 25.16
CA ASN A 75 -13.27 6.61 24.83
C ASN A 75 -12.97 8.10 24.55
N GLY A 76 -13.90 9.01 24.84
CA GLY A 76 -13.73 10.44 24.60
C GLY A 76 -13.88 10.88 23.13
N ILE A 77 -14.39 10.01 22.25
CA ILE A 77 -14.59 10.35 20.84
C ILE A 77 -15.93 11.06 20.66
N ARG A 78 -15.93 12.20 19.96
CA ARG A 78 -17.12 13.00 19.68
C ARG A 78 -18.19 12.19 18.93
N ARG A 79 -19.44 12.34 19.38
CA ARG A 79 -20.61 11.75 18.73
C ARG A 79 -21.46 12.84 18.09
N TYR A 80 -22.08 12.49 16.97
CA TYR A 80 -22.98 13.33 16.21
C TYR A 80 -24.31 12.63 16.02
N LYS A 81 -25.42 13.40 15.95
CA LYS A 81 -26.75 12.90 15.59
C LYS A 81 -27.26 13.66 14.38
N CYS A 82 -27.60 12.94 13.34
CA CYS A 82 -28.15 13.47 12.10
C CYS A 82 -29.70 13.55 12.18
N LYS A 83 -30.29 14.45 11.39
CA LYS A 83 -31.76 14.50 11.19
C LYS A 83 -32.31 13.20 10.59
N CYS A 84 -31.53 12.40 9.89
CA CYS A 84 -31.93 11.05 9.43
C CYS A 84 -32.14 10.06 10.60
N GLY A 85 -31.96 10.47 11.84
CA GLY A 85 -32.10 9.66 13.04
C GLY A 85 -30.86 8.87 13.46
N LYS A 86 -29.87 8.75 12.59
CA LYS A 86 -28.65 7.97 12.88
C LYS A 86 -27.62 8.78 13.66
N THR A 87 -26.84 8.07 14.48
CA THR A 87 -25.68 8.62 15.19
C THR A 87 -24.38 8.12 14.57
N PHE A 88 -23.35 8.97 14.58
CA PHE A 88 -22.06 8.64 14.00
C PHE A 88 -20.90 9.36 14.74
N LYS A 89 -19.68 8.99 14.40
CA LYS A 89 -18.43 9.54 14.91
C LYS A 89 -17.55 9.92 13.74
N PRO A 90 -16.46 10.67 13.90
CA PRO A 90 -15.51 10.94 12.80
C PRO A 90 -14.98 9.68 12.12
N THR A 91 -14.84 8.57 12.86
CA THR A 91 -14.38 7.29 12.32
C THR A 91 -15.45 6.48 11.59
N THR A 92 -16.73 6.87 11.66
CA THR A 92 -17.82 6.10 11.03
C THR A 92 -17.68 6.12 9.51
N GLY A 93 -17.68 4.94 8.89
CA GLY A 93 -17.50 4.77 7.45
C GLY A 93 -16.04 4.87 7.00
N THR A 94 -15.06 5.01 7.89
CA THR A 94 -13.64 4.97 7.59
C THR A 94 -13.06 3.58 7.84
N ILE A 95 -11.79 3.35 7.44
CA ILE A 95 -11.05 2.13 7.78
C ILE A 95 -10.88 1.94 9.29
N PHE A 96 -11.07 2.99 10.09
CA PHE A 96 -11.02 2.94 11.55
C PHE A 96 -12.39 2.73 12.20
N ASP A 97 -13.45 2.52 11.42
CA ASP A 97 -14.76 2.23 11.99
C ASP A 97 -14.74 0.92 12.78
N SER A 98 -15.43 0.92 13.93
CA SER A 98 -15.61 -0.25 14.80
C SER A 98 -14.31 -0.95 15.21
N ARG A 99 -13.18 -0.26 15.21
CA ARG A 99 -11.86 -0.83 15.56
C ARG A 99 -11.78 -1.22 17.04
N ARG A 100 -10.94 -2.20 17.33
CA ARG A 100 -10.62 -2.65 18.70
C ARG A 100 -9.14 -2.48 19.05
N ILE A 101 -8.33 -2.12 18.07
CA ILE A 101 -6.88 -1.92 18.20
C ILE A 101 -6.60 -0.44 18.03
N PRO A 102 -5.75 0.18 18.86
CA PRO A 102 -5.40 1.59 18.76
C PRO A 102 -4.78 1.95 17.42
N ILE A 103 -4.94 3.22 17.00
CA ILE A 103 -4.32 3.74 15.76
C ILE A 103 -2.79 3.71 15.86
N CYS A 104 -2.20 3.86 17.04
CA CYS A 104 -0.76 3.77 17.21
C CYS A 104 -0.19 2.41 16.78
N GLU A 105 -0.89 1.30 17.00
CA GLU A 105 -0.47 0.00 16.48
C GLU A 105 -0.56 -0.08 14.95
N TRP A 106 -1.53 0.60 14.36
CA TRP A 106 -1.65 0.70 12.91
C TRP A 106 -0.58 1.60 12.29
N ILE A 107 -0.14 2.66 13.00
CA ILE A 107 1.01 3.48 12.61
C ILE A 107 2.27 2.61 12.52
N GLU A 108 2.57 1.82 13.55
CA GLU A 108 3.72 0.91 13.57
C GLU A 108 3.64 -0.12 12.41
N TYR A 109 2.43 -0.62 12.13
CA TYR A 109 2.17 -1.47 10.98
C TYR A 109 2.57 -0.79 9.67
N CYS A 110 2.11 0.43 9.41
CA CYS A 110 2.47 1.18 8.21
C CYS A 110 3.99 1.36 8.08
N LEU A 111 4.66 1.74 9.17
CA LEU A 111 6.12 1.91 9.19
C LEU A 111 6.85 0.59 8.85
N ASN A 112 6.36 -0.56 9.34
CA ASN A 112 6.91 -1.86 8.98
C ASN A 112 6.73 -2.15 7.49
N ILE A 113 5.55 -1.92 6.93
CA ILE A 113 5.27 -2.15 5.50
C ILE A 113 6.14 -1.23 4.62
N PHE A 114 6.30 0.04 4.97
CA PHE A 114 7.14 0.99 4.22
C PHE A 114 8.63 0.59 4.22
N ARG A 115 9.07 -0.17 5.22
CA ARG A 115 10.43 -0.74 5.33
C ARG A 115 10.55 -2.14 4.71
N TYR A 116 9.58 -2.56 3.92
CA TYR A 116 9.53 -3.87 3.25
C TYR A 116 9.51 -5.06 4.22
N VAL A 117 8.98 -4.86 5.43
CA VAL A 117 8.76 -5.96 6.37
C VAL A 117 7.62 -6.83 5.88
N SER A 118 7.85 -8.14 5.80
CA SER A 118 6.80 -9.08 5.38
C SER A 118 5.63 -9.11 6.37
N LEU A 119 4.42 -9.45 5.89
CA LEU A 119 3.25 -9.58 6.76
C LEU A 119 3.45 -10.56 7.92
N ASN A 120 4.23 -11.62 7.70
CA ASN A 120 4.54 -12.57 8.75
C ASN A 120 5.44 -11.94 9.82
N ALA A 121 6.50 -11.25 9.42
CA ALA A 121 7.39 -10.55 10.36
C ALA A 121 6.65 -9.42 11.10
N ASP A 122 5.80 -8.64 10.38
CA ASP A 122 4.94 -7.63 11.01
C ASP A 122 4.02 -8.25 12.07
N SER A 123 3.38 -9.38 11.77
CA SER A 123 2.50 -10.06 12.73
C SER A 123 3.22 -10.46 14.01
N TRP A 124 4.51 -10.79 13.93
CA TRP A 124 5.37 -11.05 15.07
C TRP A 124 5.75 -9.77 15.81
N ASN A 125 6.20 -8.75 15.09
CA ASN A 125 6.62 -7.46 15.65
C ASN A 125 5.48 -6.80 16.45
N ASN A 126 4.28 -6.79 15.88
CA ASN A 126 3.09 -6.18 16.48
C ASN A 126 2.27 -7.16 17.34
N ARG A 127 2.73 -8.40 17.52
CA ARG A 127 2.02 -9.44 18.27
C ARG A 127 0.57 -9.65 17.81
N ASN A 128 0.29 -9.38 16.55
CA ASN A 128 -1.02 -9.55 15.94
C ASN A 128 -1.15 -10.92 15.26
N ALA A 129 -2.38 -11.39 15.08
CA ALA A 129 -2.62 -12.53 14.23
C ALA A 129 -2.32 -12.18 12.76
N MET A 130 -1.82 -13.14 11.97
CA MET A 130 -1.55 -12.96 10.54
C MET A 130 -2.78 -12.46 9.76
N SER A 131 -3.99 -12.90 10.13
CA SER A 131 -5.24 -12.40 9.57
C SER A 131 -5.49 -10.92 9.87
N THR A 132 -5.00 -10.41 11.00
CA THR A 132 -5.07 -8.98 11.32
C THR A 132 -4.13 -8.18 10.43
N SER A 133 -2.89 -8.62 10.26
CA SER A 133 -1.92 -7.95 9.37
C SER A 133 -2.40 -7.95 7.91
N LYS A 134 -3.01 -9.06 7.44
CA LYS A 134 -3.66 -9.10 6.12
C LYS A 134 -4.83 -8.11 6.01
N TYR A 135 -5.72 -8.10 6.98
CA TYR A 135 -6.85 -7.18 7.00
C TYR A 135 -6.43 -5.70 7.02
N TRP A 136 -5.31 -5.40 7.68
CA TRP A 136 -4.77 -4.05 7.69
C TRP A 136 -4.13 -3.67 6.35
N LEU A 137 -3.51 -4.62 5.66
CA LEU A 137 -3.01 -4.40 4.32
C LEU A 137 -4.13 -4.02 3.35
N GLU A 138 -5.25 -4.75 3.40
CA GLU A 138 -6.42 -4.45 2.56
C GLU A 138 -7.02 -3.05 2.86
N LYS A 139 -7.01 -2.65 4.12
CA LYS A 139 -7.38 -1.27 4.49
C LYS A 139 -6.43 -0.23 3.91
N LEU A 140 -5.14 -0.53 3.90
CA LEU A 140 -4.12 0.33 3.30
C LEU A 140 -4.30 0.40 1.78
N PHE A 141 -4.53 -0.72 1.12
CA PHE A 141 -4.85 -0.78 -0.31
C PHE A 141 -6.08 0.05 -0.65
N LEU A 142 -7.16 -0.12 0.11
CA LEU A 142 -8.40 0.66 -0.09
C LEU A 142 -8.16 2.17 0.06
N THR A 143 -7.28 2.58 0.97
CA THR A 143 -6.93 3.99 1.14
C THR A 143 -6.11 4.52 -0.04
N LEU A 144 -5.21 3.70 -0.58
CA LEU A 144 -4.26 4.07 -1.62
C LEU A 144 -4.69 3.69 -3.06
N GLU A 145 -5.90 3.15 -3.26
CA GLU A 145 -6.33 2.66 -4.58
C GLU A 145 -6.23 3.69 -5.72
N ASN A 146 -6.37 4.97 -5.40
CA ASN A 146 -6.31 6.08 -6.34
C ASN A 146 -5.07 6.99 -6.13
N SER A 147 -4.09 6.57 -5.36
CA SER A 147 -2.95 7.42 -4.98
C SER A 147 -2.09 7.86 -6.18
N GLN A 148 -2.08 7.10 -7.27
CA GLN A 148 -1.35 7.44 -8.47
C GLN A 148 -2.12 8.33 -9.46
N ASN A 149 -3.46 8.43 -9.34
CA ASN A 149 -4.32 9.04 -10.37
C ASN A 149 -4.01 10.52 -10.66
N ALA A 150 -3.55 11.25 -9.64
CA ALA A 150 -3.20 12.67 -9.77
C ALA A 150 -1.74 12.92 -10.16
N LEU A 151 -0.91 11.86 -10.25
CA LEU A 151 0.50 12.01 -10.56
C LEU A 151 0.72 12.19 -12.07
N VAL A 152 1.33 13.30 -12.44
CA VAL A 152 1.72 13.61 -13.82
C VAL A 152 3.23 13.89 -13.84
N LEU A 153 3.95 13.05 -14.56
CA LEU A 153 5.39 13.16 -14.77
C LEU A 153 5.70 14.20 -15.85
N SER A 154 6.77 14.97 -15.71
CA SER A 154 7.11 16.05 -16.62
C SER A 154 8.61 16.18 -16.88
N ASP A 155 8.97 17.06 -17.79
CA ASP A 155 10.34 17.36 -18.21
C ASP A 155 11.04 16.16 -18.85
N THR A 156 11.80 15.40 -18.09
CA THR A 156 12.47 14.18 -18.52
C THR A 156 11.87 12.98 -17.80
N VAL A 157 11.26 12.11 -18.55
CA VAL A 157 10.56 10.91 -18.06
C VAL A 157 11.28 9.67 -18.61
N TRP A 158 11.61 8.73 -17.72
CA TRP A 158 12.12 7.40 -18.05
C TRP A 158 10.96 6.42 -17.99
N LEU A 159 10.79 5.61 -19.01
CA LEU A 159 9.73 4.59 -19.12
C LEU A 159 10.35 3.28 -19.59
N ASP A 160 10.06 2.21 -18.86
CA ASP A 160 10.46 0.85 -19.23
C ASP A 160 9.55 -0.17 -18.54
N GLU A 161 9.48 -1.39 -19.07
CA GLU A 161 8.69 -2.48 -18.53
C GLU A 161 9.53 -3.45 -17.71
N THR A 162 8.95 -3.92 -16.62
CA THR A 162 9.45 -5.07 -15.89
C THR A 162 8.41 -6.17 -15.79
N TYR A 163 8.83 -7.40 -15.48
CA TYR A 163 7.95 -8.55 -15.51
C TYR A 163 7.94 -9.27 -14.18
N TYR A 164 6.73 -9.68 -13.76
CA TYR A 164 6.51 -10.44 -12.55
C TYR A 164 5.78 -11.74 -12.86
N SER A 165 6.32 -12.88 -12.42
CA SER A 165 5.79 -14.19 -12.79
C SER A 165 4.46 -14.49 -12.12
N LEU A 166 3.57 -15.16 -12.85
CA LEU A 166 2.40 -15.81 -12.28
C LEU A 166 2.80 -16.86 -11.25
N MET A 167 1.88 -17.14 -10.31
CA MET A 167 2.05 -18.29 -9.41
C MET A 167 2.06 -19.60 -10.20
N MET A 168 2.80 -20.59 -9.71
CA MET A 168 2.94 -21.89 -10.43
C MET A 168 1.60 -22.50 -10.84
N ARG A 169 0.60 -22.42 -9.96
CA ARG A 169 -0.75 -22.97 -10.19
C ARG A 169 -1.53 -22.28 -11.31
N ASP A 170 -1.18 -21.02 -11.62
CA ASP A 170 -1.90 -20.17 -12.58
C ASP A 170 -1.16 -20.06 -13.92
N ARG A 171 0.00 -20.75 -14.03
CA ARG A 171 0.82 -20.73 -15.24
C ARG A 171 0.25 -21.61 -16.33
N GLN A 172 0.23 -21.07 -17.54
CA GLN A 172 -0.17 -21.80 -18.75
C GLN A 172 0.97 -22.69 -19.25
N VAL A 173 0.58 -23.79 -19.87
CA VAL A 173 1.49 -24.75 -20.51
C VAL A 173 1.24 -24.80 -22.03
N ASP A 174 2.23 -25.24 -22.79
CA ASP A 174 2.11 -25.55 -24.21
C ASP A 174 1.37 -26.89 -24.44
N GLU A 175 1.18 -27.24 -25.70
CA GLU A 175 0.54 -28.51 -26.10
C GLU A 175 1.30 -29.76 -25.61
N LYS A 176 2.56 -29.62 -25.24
CA LYS A 176 3.43 -30.70 -24.71
C LYS A 176 3.46 -30.72 -23.18
N GLY A 177 2.70 -29.87 -22.51
CA GLY A 177 2.65 -29.75 -21.04
C GLY A 177 3.82 -28.98 -20.43
N ASN A 178 4.65 -28.27 -21.20
CA ASN A 178 5.74 -27.45 -20.67
C ASN A 178 5.23 -26.03 -20.39
N TYR A 179 5.72 -25.41 -19.30
CA TYR A 179 5.41 -24.01 -19.03
C TYR A 179 5.92 -23.09 -20.14
N LEU A 180 5.07 -22.16 -20.56
CA LEU A 180 5.44 -21.11 -21.51
C LEU A 180 6.61 -20.30 -20.93
N ARG A 181 7.64 -20.07 -21.74
CA ARG A 181 8.90 -19.39 -21.36
C ARG A 181 8.98 -17.98 -21.94
N GLY A 182 9.95 -17.18 -21.46
CA GLY A 182 10.22 -15.83 -21.94
C GLY A 182 9.09 -14.86 -21.57
N LEU A 183 8.89 -13.84 -22.40
CA LEU A 183 7.83 -12.81 -22.24
C LEU A 183 6.46 -13.34 -22.69
N SER A 184 6.07 -14.48 -22.14
CA SER A 184 4.78 -15.14 -22.40
C SER A 184 3.71 -14.63 -21.46
N ARG A 185 2.48 -15.14 -21.63
CA ARG A 185 1.35 -14.85 -20.72
C ARG A 185 1.55 -15.35 -19.28
N ASN A 186 2.63 -16.08 -19.00
CA ASN A 186 3.02 -16.45 -17.64
C ASN A 186 3.77 -15.32 -16.90
N GLN A 187 3.98 -14.20 -17.57
CA GLN A 187 4.57 -12.99 -17.00
C GLN A 187 3.54 -11.86 -17.03
N ILE A 188 3.37 -11.18 -15.90
CA ILE A 188 2.59 -9.95 -15.82
C ILE A 188 3.55 -8.82 -16.16
N CYS A 189 3.18 -7.99 -17.12
CA CYS A 189 3.92 -6.80 -17.50
C CYS A 189 3.56 -5.66 -16.58
N ILE A 190 4.58 -5.04 -16.01
CA ILE A 190 4.47 -3.85 -15.17
C ILE A 190 5.20 -2.72 -15.89
N GLY A 191 4.45 -1.71 -16.34
CA GLY A 191 5.04 -0.48 -16.84
C GLY A 191 5.42 0.42 -15.68
N VAL A 192 6.63 0.95 -15.73
CA VAL A 192 7.20 1.86 -14.72
C VAL A 192 7.65 3.13 -15.41
N ALA A 193 7.06 4.25 -15.04
CA ALA A 193 7.51 5.56 -15.48
C ALA A 193 7.97 6.40 -14.29
N THR A 194 9.08 7.12 -14.47
CA THR A 194 9.64 7.97 -13.41
C THR A 194 10.21 9.25 -14.00
N ASP A 195 10.10 10.34 -13.26
CA ASP A 195 10.83 11.58 -13.50
C ASP A 195 11.82 11.83 -12.33
N LYS A 196 12.26 13.06 -12.14
CA LYS A 196 13.16 13.40 -11.04
C LYS A 196 12.49 13.41 -9.66
N LYS A 197 11.14 13.40 -9.60
CA LYS A 197 10.37 13.59 -8.37
C LYS A 197 9.45 12.41 -8.07
N HIS A 198 8.77 11.91 -9.10
CA HIS A 198 7.70 10.95 -8.94
C HIS A 198 7.92 9.70 -9.78
N THR A 199 7.30 8.62 -9.35
CA THR A 199 7.28 7.34 -10.06
C THR A 199 5.86 6.81 -10.06
N VAL A 200 5.40 6.30 -11.20
CA VAL A 200 4.14 5.59 -11.34
C VAL A 200 4.39 4.18 -11.85
N CYS A 201 3.60 3.22 -11.35
CA CYS A 201 3.73 1.80 -11.67
C CYS A 201 2.35 1.21 -11.95
N PHE A 202 2.17 0.60 -13.12
CA PHE A 202 0.88 0.04 -13.52
C PHE A 202 1.03 -1.35 -14.15
N VAL A 203 0.04 -2.21 -13.92
CA VAL A 203 -0.12 -3.45 -14.67
C VAL A 203 -0.61 -3.13 -16.08
N GLU A 204 0.20 -3.45 -17.11
CA GLU A 204 -0.17 -3.26 -18.51
C GLU A 204 -0.86 -4.49 -19.14
N GLY A 205 -0.73 -5.65 -18.51
CA GLY A 205 -1.32 -6.90 -18.97
C GLY A 205 -0.42 -8.12 -18.80
N PHE A 206 -0.64 -9.13 -19.62
CA PHE A 206 0.12 -10.38 -19.60
C PHE A 206 1.02 -10.49 -20.83
N GLY A 207 2.29 -10.84 -20.62
CA GLY A 207 3.29 -10.90 -21.68
C GLY A 207 3.69 -9.51 -22.16
N LYS A 208 4.14 -9.40 -23.40
CA LYS A 208 4.60 -8.14 -23.99
C LYS A 208 3.41 -7.20 -24.20
N PRO A 209 3.46 -5.94 -23.74
CA PRO A 209 2.36 -4.99 -23.89
C PRO A 209 2.23 -4.53 -25.34
N SER A 210 1.04 -4.07 -25.70
CA SER A 210 0.76 -3.44 -27.01
C SER A 210 0.93 -1.93 -26.94
N GLN A 211 1.11 -1.27 -28.10
CA GLN A 211 1.13 0.19 -28.17
C GLN A 211 -0.16 0.84 -27.63
N LYS A 212 -1.30 0.15 -27.79
CA LYS A 212 -2.58 0.61 -27.25
C LYS A 212 -2.58 0.52 -25.72
N SER A 213 -2.12 -0.59 -25.16
CA SER A 213 -2.05 -0.80 -23.69
C SER A 213 -1.16 0.25 -23.05
N SER A 214 0.08 0.40 -23.52
CA SER A 214 1.03 1.38 -22.98
C SER A 214 0.47 2.83 -23.09
N TYR A 215 -0.15 3.20 -24.22
CA TYR A 215 -0.77 4.51 -24.36
C TYR A 215 -1.92 4.73 -23.36
N GLU A 216 -2.86 3.78 -23.25
CA GLU A 216 -3.99 3.91 -22.30
C GLU A 216 -3.53 4.00 -20.85
N THR A 217 -2.46 3.29 -20.50
CA THR A 217 -1.88 3.29 -19.16
C THR A 217 -1.24 4.64 -18.80
N PHE A 218 -0.46 5.22 -19.72
CA PHE A 218 0.39 6.38 -19.37
C PHE A 218 -0.10 7.73 -19.90
N LYS A 219 -1.13 7.77 -20.76
CA LYS A 219 -1.62 9.02 -21.38
C LYS A 219 -2.01 10.14 -20.40
N SER A 220 -2.46 9.78 -19.19
CA SER A 220 -2.83 10.72 -18.12
C SER A 220 -1.70 10.97 -17.12
N HIS A 221 -0.59 10.27 -17.25
CA HIS A 221 0.52 10.30 -16.30
C HIS A 221 1.80 10.90 -16.84
N ILE A 222 1.84 11.28 -18.12
CA ILE A 222 3.00 11.94 -18.72
C ILE A 222 2.51 13.23 -19.38
N ALA A 223 3.15 14.35 -19.01
CA ALA A 223 2.82 15.66 -19.56
C ALA A 223 3.20 15.74 -21.04
N GLU A 224 2.34 16.35 -21.84
CA GLU A 224 2.57 16.58 -23.26
C GLU A 224 3.86 17.38 -23.50
N GLY A 225 4.63 17.03 -24.52
CA GLY A 225 5.88 17.68 -24.88
C GLY A 225 7.09 17.31 -24.03
N SER A 226 6.93 16.43 -23.03
CA SER A 226 8.05 15.93 -22.23
C SER A 226 9.07 15.15 -23.06
N THR A 227 10.29 15.01 -22.55
CA THR A 227 11.31 14.14 -23.11
C THR A 227 11.14 12.74 -22.55
N LEU A 228 10.88 11.75 -23.42
CA LEU A 228 10.75 10.35 -23.02
C LEU A 228 12.05 9.60 -23.33
N ILE A 229 12.70 9.08 -22.28
CA ILE A 229 13.86 8.18 -22.36
C ILE A 229 13.38 6.76 -22.17
N HIS A 230 13.60 5.91 -23.18
CA HIS A 230 13.10 4.53 -23.15
C HIS A 230 13.99 3.60 -23.99
N ASP A 231 13.75 2.29 -23.90
CA ASP A 231 14.34 1.34 -24.83
C ASP A 231 13.76 1.50 -26.25
N LYS A 232 14.44 0.91 -27.25
CA LYS A 232 14.02 0.98 -28.68
C LYS A 232 12.79 0.11 -28.98
N GLU A 233 11.94 -0.15 -27.99
CA GLU A 233 10.72 -0.94 -28.19
C GLU A 233 9.64 -0.15 -28.92
N LYS A 234 8.93 -0.85 -29.82
CA LYS A 234 7.84 -0.27 -30.60
C LYS A 234 6.60 0.06 -29.76
N THR A 235 6.56 -0.41 -28.55
CA THR A 235 5.42 -0.30 -27.60
C THR A 235 5.06 1.14 -27.28
N HIS A 236 6.05 2.01 -27.19
CA HIS A 236 5.85 3.43 -26.81
C HIS A 236 5.54 4.37 -27.98
N LYS A 237 5.55 3.87 -29.25
CA LYS A 237 5.39 4.71 -30.43
C LYS A 237 4.09 5.55 -30.39
N LYS A 238 2.95 4.92 -30.10
CA LYS A 238 1.66 5.62 -29.99
C LYS A 238 1.64 6.67 -28.88
N LEU A 239 2.29 6.40 -27.75
CA LEU A 239 2.41 7.34 -26.63
C LEU A 239 3.21 8.58 -27.05
N VAL A 240 4.37 8.38 -27.68
CA VAL A 240 5.22 9.45 -28.23
C VAL A 240 4.46 10.32 -29.22
N GLU A 241 3.77 9.71 -30.18
CA GLU A 241 3.02 10.45 -31.21
C GLU A 241 1.84 11.24 -30.63
N LYS A 242 1.07 10.65 -29.72
CA LYS A 242 -0.16 11.25 -29.19
C LYS A 242 0.07 12.34 -28.16
N LEU A 243 1.17 12.29 -27.42
CA LEU A 243 1.55 13.30 -26.43
C LEU A 243 2.65 14.24 -26.93
N ASN A 244 3.00 14.21 -28.23
CA ASN A 244 4.07 15.03 -28.82
C ASN A 244 5.39 14.95 -28.04
N LEU A 245 5.78 13.74 -27.56
CA LEU A 245 6.95 13.57 -26.73
C LEU A 245 8.24 13.66 -27.56
N LYS A 246 9.30 14.18 -26.95
CA LYS A 246 10.66 14.13 -27.52
C LYS A 246 11.26 12.77 -27.17
N SER A 247 11.22 11.81 -28.10
CA SER A 247 11.70 10.45 -27.89
C SER A 247 13.22 10.36 -27.96
N VAL A 248 13.84 9.83 -26.90
CA VAL A 248 15.25 9.43 -26.83
C VAL A 248 15.28 7.95 -26.51
N SER A 249 15.63 7.13 -27.49
CA SER A 249 15.59 5.68 -27.36
C SER A 249 16.94 5.03 -27.54
N TYR A 250 17.23 3.99 -26.76
CA TYR A 250 18.48 3.24 -26.76
C TYR A 250 18.22 1.78 -27.09
N SER A 251 19.06 1.18 -27.90
CA SER A 251 19.01 -0.27 -28.16
C SER A 251 19.77 -1.05 -27.10
N SER A 252 19.40 -2.31 -26.89
CA SER A 252 20.11 -3.20 -25.96
C SER A 252 21.59 -3.34 -26.30
N SER A 253 22.00 -3.20 -27.59
CA SER A 253 23.39 -3.23 -28.01
C SER A 253 24.18 -1.99 -27.59
N GLU A 254 23.53 -0.82 -27.57
CA GLU A 254 24.15 0.44 -27.12
C GLU A 254 24.34 0.45 -25.60
N LEU A 255 23.47 -0.23 -24.87
CA LEU A 255 23.51 -0.30 -23.40
C LEU A 255 24.43 -1.41 -22.86
N LYS A 256 24.78 -2.38 -23.69
CA LYS A 256 25.54 -3.56 -23.29
C LYS A 256 26.96 -3.19 -22.82
N GLY A 257 27.25 -3.52 -21.57
CA GLY A 257 28.58 -3.34 -20.97
C GLY A 257 28.83 -1.95 -20.36
N LEU A 258 27.83 -1.05 -20.41
CA LEU A 258 27.90 0.22 -19.70
C LEU A 258 27.83 -0.01 -18.17
N ALA A 259 28.60 0.77 -17.42
CA ALA A 259 28.43 0.84 -15.98
C ALA A 259 27.08 1.48 -15.64
N ASP A 260 26.52 1.17 -14.46
CA ASP A 260 25.22 1.72 -14.03
C ASP A 260 25.19 3.25 -14.08
N SER A 261 26.31 3.91 -13.76
CA SER A 261 26.42 5.38 -13.78
C SER A 261 26.40 5.97 -15.20
N GLU A 262 26.71 5.18 -16.21
CA GLU A 262 26.77 5.58 -17.62
C GLU A 262 25.51 5.15 -18.38
N ASN A 263 24.72 4.25 -17.81
CA ASN A 263 23.50 3.75 -18.44
C ASN A 263 22.39 4.80 -18.37
N PRO A 264 21.92 5.35 -19.52
CA PRO A 264 20.87 6.37 -19.56
C PRO A 264 19.52 5.88 -19.02
N LEU A 265 19.27 4.55 -18.96
CA LEU A 265 18.07 3.95 -18.35
C LEU A 265 18.26 3.61 -16.87
N ASN A 266 19.40 3.93 -16.26
CA ASN A 266 19.65 3.62 -14.85
C ASN A 266 18.56 4.12 -13.89
N PRO A 267 17.95 5.34 -14.04
CA PRO A 267 16.88 5.77 -13.15
C PRO A 267 15.72 4.77 -13.07
N VAL A 268 15.20 4.31 -14.20
CA VAL A 268 14.08 3.34 -14.20
C VAL A 268 14.56 1.93 -13.79
N ASN A 269 15.77 1.51 -14.17
CA ASN A 269 16.34 0.22 -13.77
C ASN A 269 16.48 0.11 -12.24
N ARG A 270 16.89 1.19 -11.58
CA ARG A 270 16.95 1.25 -10.12
C ARG A 270 15.56 1.06 -9.49
N ILE A 271 14.54 1.69 -10.06
CA ILE A 271 13.16 1.52 -9.60
C ILE A 271 12.71 0.06 -9.80
N HIS A 272 13.04 -0.58 -10.92
CA HIS A 272 12.75 -2.00 -11.16
C HIS A 272 13.38 -2.90 -10.10
N CYS A 273 14.64 -2.64 -9.72
CA CYS A 273 15.33 -3.39 -8.67
C CYS A 273 14.60 -3.26 -7.33
N LEU A 274 14.31 -2.03 -6.90
CA LEU A 274 13.60 -1.74 -5.65
C LEU A 274 12.18 -2.32 -5.64
N LEU A 275 11.45 -2.21 -6.76
CA LEU A 275 10.12 -2.81 -6.92
C LEU A 275 10.16 -4.33 -6.74
N LYS A 276 11.12 -5.00 -7.36
CA LYS A 276 11.29 -6.46 -7.21
C LYS A 276 11.62 -6.84 -5.76
N MET A 277 12.45 -6.07 -5.08
CA MET A 277 12.73 -6.28 -3.65
C MET A 277 11.45 -6.14 -2.81
N PHE A 278 10.66 -5.09 -3.06
CA PHE A 278 9.39 -4.87 -2.38
C PHE A 278 8.39 -6.01 -2.62
N LEU A 279 8.16 -6.40 -3.87
CA LEU A 279 7.23 -7.48 -4.22
C LEU A 279 7.69 -8.84 -3.64
N ASN A 280 9.00 -9.11 -3.62
CA ASN A 280 9.56 -10.34 -3.05
C ASN A 280 9.44 -10.38 -1.52
N ALA A 281 9.56 -9.25 -0.83
CA ALA A 281 9.33 -9.16 0.61
C ALA A 281 7.88 -9.52 0.98
N HIS A 282 6.94 -9.24 0.09
CA HIS A 282 5.51 -9.56 0.24
C HIS A 282 5.08 -10.80 -0.57
N SER A 283 6.01 -11.65 -1.01
CA SER A 283 5.73 -12.82 -1.86
C SER A 283 4.60 -13.71 -1.30
N GLY A 284 3.90 -14.41 -2.21
CA GLY A 284 2.78 -15.28 -1.85
C GLY A 284 1.39 -14.63 -1.92
N PHE A 285 1.29 -13.34 -2.29
CA PHE A 285 0.02 -12.67 -2.53
C PHE A 285 -0.65 -13.15 -3.84
N ASN A 286 -1.98 -12.99 -3.93
CA ASN A 286 -2.70 -13.22 -5.18
C ASN A 286 -2.26 -12.20 -6.25
N ARG A 287 -1.97 -12.65 -7.46
CA ARG A 287 -1.51 -11.77 -8.55
C ARG A 287 -2.58 -10.77 -9.02
N ASP A 288 -3.85 -11.04 -8.74
CA ASP A 288 -4.95 -10.10 -8.99
C ASP A 288 -4.81 -8.82 -8.13
N ASP A 289 -4.13 -8.93 -6.97
CA ASP A 289 -3.85 -7.79 -6.09
C ASP A 289 -2.60 -7.00 -6.49
N LEU A 290 -1.91 -7.38 -7.57
CA LEU A 290 -0.62 -6.76 -7.94
C LEU A 290 -0.74 -5.24 -8.07
N GLN A 291 -1.82 -4.72 -8.69
CA GLN A 291 -2.00 -3.26 -8.82
C GLN A 291 -2.07 -2.56 -7.45
N ASN A 292 -2.67 -3.19 -6.45
CA ASN A 292 -2.73 -2.64 -5.09
C ASN A 292 -1.32 -2.54 -4.47
N TYR A 293 -0.47 -3.56 -4.70
CA TYR A 293 0.94 -3.50 -4.29
C TYR A 293 1.72 -2.43 -5.05
N LEU A 294 1.42 -2.22 -6.34
CA LEU A 294 2.05 -1.16 -7.13
C LEU A 294 1.64 0.24 -6.66
N ASN A 295 0.37 0.44 -6.30
CA ASN A 295 -0.11 1.69 -5.70
C ASN A 295 0.60 1.98 -4.37
N LEU A 296 0.71 0.96 -3.52
CA LEU A 296 1.44 1.07 -2.25
C LEU A 296 2.93 1.33 -2.48
N TYR A 297 3.57 0.62 -3.40
CA TYR A 297 4.98 0.84 -3.73
C TYR A 297 5.23 2.26 -4.24
N SER A 298 4.45 2.72 -5.22
CA SER A 298 4.52 4.09 -5.73
C SER A 298 4.36 5.12 -4.62
N PHE A 299 3.39 4.94 -3.72
CA PHE A 299 3.22 5.81 -2.55
C PHE A 299 4.46 5.82 -1.65
N VAL A 300 5.08 4.66 -1.42
CA VAL A 300 6.26 4.53 -0.54
C VAL A 300 7.50 5.22 -1.10
N ILE A 301 7.74 5.14 -2.42
CA ILE A 301 8.97 5.70 -3.02
C ILE A 301 8.85 7.16 -3.42
N ASN A 302 7.64 7.68 -3.58
CA ASN A 302 7.39 9.09 -3.91
C ASN A 302 7.50 10.00 -2.68
N PRO A 303 7.71 11.32 -2.81
CA PRO A 303 7.62 12.24 -1.69
C PRO A 303 6.25 12.20 -0.98
N PRO A 304 6.20 12.54 0.32
CA PRO A 304 7.33 12.87 1.18
C PRO A 304 8.19 11.65 1.49
N TYR A 305 9.50 11.83 1.70
CA TYR A 305 10.41 10.69 1.95
C TYR A 305 10.45 10.26 3.41
N ASP A 306 10.02 11.09 4.33
CA ASP A 306 9.86 10.71 5.73
C ASP A 306 8.64 9.78 5.90
N HIS A 307 8.85 8.66 6.58
CA HIS A 307 7.81 7.66 6.74
C HIS A 307 6.70 8.10 7.71
N LEU A 308 6.99 8.97 8.67
CA LEU A 308 5.95 9.51 9.57
C LEU A 308 5.07 10.53 8.84
N GLU A 309 5.66 11.37 7.97
CA GLU A 309 4.90 12.26 7.09
C GLU A 309 3.96 11.46 6.18
N LYS A 310 4.41 10.30 5.64
CA LYS A 310 3.55 9.39 4.86
C LYS A 310 2.39 8.84 5.69
N VAL A 311 2.65 8.47 6.94
CA VAL A 311 1.58 8.00 7.84
C VAL A 311 0.57 9.12 8.10
N GLU A 312 1.04 10.35 8.30
CA GLU A 312 0.19 11.53 8.45
C GLU A 312 -0.71 11.73 7.23
N GLU A 313 -0.14 11.66 6.01
CA GLU A 313 -0.91 11.74 4.76
C GLU A 313 -1.98 10.64 4.67
N ILE A 314 -1.64 9.39 4.98
CA ILE A 314 -2.63 8.30 4.98
C ILE A 314 -3.75 8.58 5.99
N ILE A 315 -3.43 9.04 7.20
CA ILE A 315 -4.45 9.37 8.20
C ILE A 315 -5.36 10.49 7.67
N LYS A 316 -4.82 11.53 7.05
CA LYS A 316 -5.62 12.59 6.40
C LYS A 316 -6.53 12.00 5.32
N MET A 317 -5.99 11.19 4.40
CA MET A 317 -6.77 10.53 3.34
C MET A 317 -7.93 9.71 3.90
N VAL A 318 -7.72 9.00 5.01
CA VAL A 318 -8.76 8.17 5.65
C VAL A 318 -9.95 9.00 6.13
N PHE A 319 -9.72 10.21 6.65
CA PHE A 319 -10.80 11.07 7.14
C PHE A 319 -11.40 11.97 6.05
N GLU A 320 -10.61 12.36 5.05
CA GLU A 320 -11.07 13.17 3.92
C GLU A 320 -11.89 12.38 2.90
N ASN A 321 -11.48 11.13 2.66
CA ASN A 321 -12.12 10.21 1.71
C ASN A 321 -12.51 8.91 2.41
N PRO A 322 -13.53 8.94 3.28
CA PRO A 322 -13.87 7.80 4.12
C PRO A 322 -14.29 6.59 3.29
N LYS A 323 -13.61 5.47 3.52
CA LYS A 323 -13.92 4.15 2.96
C LYS A 323 -13.86 3.13 4.07
N SER A 324 -14.80 2.21 4.11
CA SER A 324 -14.86 1.16 5.14
C SER A 324 -14.64 -0.21 4.54
N LEU A 325 -13.98 -1.05 5.31
CA LEU A 325 -13.83 -2.47 5.02
C LEU A 325 -14.12 -3.24 6.30
N LYS A 326 -15.07 -4.18 6.25
CA LYS A 326 -15.37 -5.01 7.40
C LYS A 326 -14.60 -6.32 7.33
N TYR A 327 -14.11 -6.77 8.49
CA TYR A 327 -13.33 -8.01 8.60
C TYR A 327 -14.07 -9.22 8.01
N ARG A 328 -15.38 -9.32 8.22
CA ARG A 328 -16.20 -10.42 7.68
C ARG A 328 -16.30 -10.39 6.17
N GLU A 329 -16.43 -9.21 5.59
CA GLU A 329 -16.47 -9.02 4.13
C GLU A 329 -15.15 -9.48 3.51
N GLN A 330 -14.03 -9.08 4.09
CA GLN A 330 -12.69 -9.44 3.60
C GLN A 330 -12.43 -10.96 3.59
N PHE A 331 -12.94 -11.69 4.57
CA PHE A 331 -12.67 -13.12 4.68
C PHE A 331 -13.86 -14.01 4.25
N GLY A 332 -14.86 -13.45 3.57
CA GLY A 332 -16.03 -14.21 3.07
C GLY A 332 -16.82 -14.90 4.19
N LEU A 333 -16.73 -14.40 5.41
CA LEU A 333 -17.46 -14.91 6.56
C LEU A 333 -18.88 -14.36 6.50
N ASN A 334 -19.78 -15.08 5.82
CA ASN A 334 -21.18 -14.71 5.76
C ASN A 334 -21.78 -14.51 7.16
N THR A 335 -22.62 -13.48 7.27
CA THR A 335 -23.37 -13.09 8.47
C THR A 335 -24.40 -14.13 8.87
#